data_3bb4147ca4035153d02a574d03c3e8ae
#
_entry.id   3bb4147ca4035153d02a574d03c3e8ae
#
_cell.length_a   1.000
_cell.length_b   1.000
_cell.length_c   1.000
_cell.angle_alpha   90.00
_cell.angle_beta   90.00
_cell.angle_gamma   90.00
#
_symmetry.space_group_name_H-M   'P 1'
#
loop_
_entity.id
_entity.type
_entity.pdbx_description
1 polymer ?
#
loop_
_entity_poly.entity_id
_entity_poly.type
_entity_poly.pdbx_seq_one_letter_code
_entity_poly.pdbx_strand_id
1 'polypeptide(L)'
;MIFENYKLKNITLRNRIVMAPMTRNQSPGGIPTQEVIAYYSRRAKAEVGLIITEGIEVSHEASSAYPNVPRLDSIEAKEAWKKVVEGIKNNNGAVIAQLWHCGGFRKLGMQPNPEVPGHTASGLVKPGKKVAHEMTLDDIKETIDAYASDAKICEEIGFDGVEIHGAHGYLIDNFFWSGTNIREDEYGGSIENRSQFVSDLSLIHI
;
A
#
# COMPACT_ATOMS: atom_id res chain seq x y z
N MET A 1 -11.48 24.07 15.22
CA MET A 1 -10.88 24.25 13.88
C MET A 1 -9.74 23.27 13.65
N ILE A 2 -8.51 23.65 13.18
CA ILE A 2 -7.49 22.65 12.82
C ILE A 2 -6.97 21.84 14.03
N PHE A 3 -6.94 22.42 15.21
CA PHE A 3 -6.48 21.80 16.46
C PHE A 3 -7.61 21.20 17.31
N GLU A 4 -8.83 21.17 16.79
CA GLU A 4 -9.95 20.52 17.47
C GLU A 4 -10.02 19.04 17.11
N ASN A 5 -10.51 18.23 18.06
CA ASN A 5 -10.71 16.81 17.82
C ASN A 5 -11.61 16.59 16.60
N TYR A 6 -11.31 15.54 15.87
CA TYR A 6 -12.08 15.12 14.70
C TYR A 6 -12.47 13.66 14.83
N LYS A 7 -13.77 13.37 14.76
CA LYS A 7 -14.26 11.99 14.76
C LYS A 7 -14.27 11.47 13.33
N LEU A 8 -13.48 10.43 13.09
CA LEU A 8 -13.40 9.71 11.81
C LEU A 8 -13.88 8.27 12.03
N LYS A 9 -15.15 7.99 11.63
CA LYS A 9 -15.78 6.68 11.88
C LYS A 9 -15.59 6.24 13.35
N ASN A 10 -14.79 5.22 13.58
CA ASN A 10 -14.57 4.59 14.89
C ASN A 10 -13.39 5.17 15.68
N ILE A 11 -12.63 6.08 15.09
CA ILE A 11 -11.48 6.71 15.76
C ILE A 11 -11.71 8.19 16.00
N THR A 12 -11.12 8.73 17.08
CA THR A 12 -11.12 10.16 17.36
C THR A 12 -9.70 10.69 17.26
N LEU A 13 -9.45 11.52 16.27
CA LEU A 13 -8.19 12.19 16.07
C LEU A 13 -8.11 13.41 17.02
N ARG A 14 -6.95 13.65 17.62
CA ARG A 14 -6.73 14.80 18.52
C ARG A 14 -6.73 16.15 17.80
N ASN A 15 -6.58 16.16 16.49
CA ASN A 15 -6.67 17.33 15.61
C ASN A 15 -6.81 16.90 14.15
N ARG A 16 -6.88 17.85 13.21
CA ARG A 16 -7.07 17.61 11.78
C ARG A 16 -5.77 17.66 10.97
N ILE A 17 -4.62 17.51 11.63
CA ILE A 17 -3.30 17.45 10.97
C ILE A 17 -3.01 16.00 10.61
N VAL A 18 -2.80 15.74 9.33
CA VAL A 18 -2.49 14.42 8.80
C VAL A 18 -1.10 14.43 8.18
N MET A 19 -0.26 13.49 8.59
CA MET A 19 1.01 13.22 7.91
C MET A 19 0.74 12.35 6.68
N ALA A 20 1.01 12.89 5.50
CA ALA A 20 0.89 12.17 4.24
C ALA A 20 1.95 11.05 4.12
N PRO A 21 1.64 9.97 3.34
CA PRO A 21 2.57 8.88 3.10
C PRO A 21 3.81 9.34 2.32
N MET A 22 4.98 8.84 2.71
CA MET A 22 6.24 9.21 2.07
C MET A 22 7.26 8.07 2.17
N THR A 23 7.54 7.39 1.07
CA THR A 23 8.54 6.32 0.97
C THR A 23 9.95 6.87 1.21
N ARG A 24 10.72 6.23 2.09
CA ARG A 24 12.05 6.70 2.52
C ARG A 24 13.17 5.70 2.26
N ASN A 25 12.85 4.47 1.85
CA ASN A 25 13.82 3.39 1.61
C ASN A 25 14.75 3.11 2.82
N GLN A 26 14.19 3.10 4.05
CA GLN A 26 14.94 2.91 5.30
C GLN A 26 14.61 1.59 6.01
N SER A 27 14.06 0.61 5.26
CA SER A 27 13.67 -0.70 5.77
C SER A 27 14.43 -1.83 5.05
N PRO A 28 15.74 -2.02 5.32
CA PRO A 28 16.53 -3.08 4.69
C PRO A 28 15.87 -4.45 4.86
N GLY A 29 15.80 -5.21 3.78
CA GLY A 29 15.11 -6.51 3.76
C GLY A 29 13.60 -6.44 3.97
N GLY A 30 12.99 -5.25 3.89
CA GLY A 30 11.56 -5.03 4.13
C GLY A 30 11.21 -4.82 5.61
N ILE A 31 12.20 -4.74 6.50
CA ILE A 31 12.02 -4.68 7.96
C ILE A 31 12.23 -3.25 8.46
N PRO A 32 11.22 -2.59 9.06
CA PRO A 32 11.38 -1.27 9.67
C PRO A 32 12.51 -1.25 10.72
N THR A 33 13.45 -0.30 10.60
CA THR A 33 14.56 -0.14 11.54
C THR A 33 14.16 0.65 12.80
N GLN A 34 15.07 0.73 13.78
CA GLN A 34 14.87 1.58 14.97
C GLN A 34 14.71 3.06 14.61
N GLU A 35 15.39 3.52 13.56
CA GLU A 35 15.27 4.87 13.03
C GLU A 35 13.86 5.11 12.45
N VAL A 36 13.26 4.11 11.81
CA VAL A 36 11.86 4.17 11.33
C VAL A 36 10.90 4.28 12.50
N ILE A 37 11.07 3.48 13.55
CA ILE A 37 10.26 3.53 14.78
C ILE A 37 10.37 4.92 15.40
N ALA A 38 11.59 5.42 15.59
CA ALA A 38 11.85 6.74 16.16
C ALA A 38 11.30 7.88 15.28
N TYR A 39 11.34 7.72 13.96
CA TYR A 39 10.81 8.69 13.01
C TYR A 39 9.31 8.91 13.19
N TYR A 40 8.52 7.85 13.24
CA TYR A 40 7.06 7.95 13.41
C TYR A 40 6.69 8.38 14.84
N SER A 41 7.35 7.84 15.85
CA SER A 41 7.13 8.20 17.27
C SER A 41 7.33 9.70 17.52
N ARG A 42 8.36 10.33 16.92
CA ARG A 42 8.60 11.78 17.03
C ARG A 42 7.46 12.62 16.46
N ARG A 43 6.81 12.17 15.34
CA ARG A 43 5.65 12.87 14.74
C ARG A 43 4.42 12.79 15.64
N ALA A 44 4.17 11.60 16.18
CA ALA A 44 3.10 11.43 17.14
C ALA A 44 3.32 12.27 18.42
N LYS A 45 4.56 12.30 18.93
CA LYS A 45 4.94 13.16 20.06
C LYS A 45 4.78 14.66 19.75
N ALA A 46 5.00 15.06 18.50
CA ALA A 46 4.77 16.44 18.02
C ALA A 46 3.29 16.69 17.65
N GLU A 47 2.38 15.86 18.16
CA GLU A 47 0.92 16.03 18.10
C GLU A 47 0.30 15.97 16.70
N VAL A 48 0.91 15.29 15.73
CA VAL A 48 0.25 14.95 14.48
C VAL A 48 -0.98 14.08 14.79
N GLY A 49 -2.16 14.46 14.27
CA GLY A 49 -3.43 13.81 14.59
C GLY A 49 -3.58 12.43 13.98
N LEU A 50 -3.15 12.26 12.72
CA LEU A 50 -3.13 10.99 12.00
C LEU A 50 -1.82 10.85 11.23
N ILE A 51 -1.21 9.69 11.31
CA ILE A 51 -0.05 9.33 10.50
C ILE A 51 -0.48 8.29 9.48
N ILE A 52 -0.31 8.59 8.19
CA ILE A 52 -0.34 7.57 7.14
C ILE A 52 1.11 7.16 6.90
N THR A 53 1.40 5.86 6.97
CA THR A 53 2.77 5.37 6.83
C THR A 53 3.30 5.57 5.42
N GLU A 54 4.60 5.42 5.22
CA GLU A 54 5.15 5.15 3.90
C GLU A 54 4.49 3.90 3.28
N GLY A 55 4.57 3.76 1.96
CA GLY A 55 4.03 2.60 1.27
C GLY A 55 4.62 1.30 1.81
N ILE A 56 3.75 0.38 2.22
CA ILE A 56 4.07 -0.99 2.61
C ILE A 56 3.74 -1.86 1.41
N GLU A 57 4.74 -2.49 0.83
CA GLU A 57 4.54 -3.38 -0.32
C GLU A 57 3.74 -4.60 0.11
N VAL A 58 2.64 -4.87 -0.58
CA VAL A 58 1.77 -6.02 -0.27
C VAL A 58 2.49 -7.34 -0.51
N SER A 59 2.09 -8.39 0.22
CA SER A 59 2.68 -9.73 0.20
C SER A 59 2.32 -10.46 -1.10
N HIS A 60 2.76 -9.90 -2.23
CA HIS A 60 2.60 -10.44 -3.57
C HIS A 60 3.94 -10.40 -4.31
N GLU A 61 4.24 -11.45 -5.10
CA GLU A 61 5.57 -11.63 -5.71
C GLU A 61 6.02 -10.49 -6.64
N ALA A 62 5.06 -9.83 -7.31
CA ALA A 62 5.29 -8.72 -8.24
C ALA A 62 5.11 -7.32 -7.62
N SER A 63 4.91 -7.20 -6.30
CA SER A 63 4.57 -5.92 -5.67
C SER A 63 5.75 -4.95 -5.61
N SER A 64 6.95 -5.46 -5.43
CA SER A 64 8.16 -4.71 -5.07
C SER A 64 8.89 -4.12 -6.28
N ALA A 65 9.28 -2.85 -6.23
CA ALA A 65 10.08 -2.19 -7.27
C ALA A 65 11.19 -1.28 -6.72
N TYR A 66 11.28 -1.12 -5.41
CA TYR A 66 12.25 -0.24 -4.76
C TYR A 66 13.00 -0.96 -3.65
N PRO A 67 14.30 -0.66 -3.46
CA PRO A 67 15.06 -1.26 -2.37
C PRO A 67 14.61 -0.69 -1.02
N ASN A 68 14.71 -1.50 0.02
CA ASN A 68 14.50 -1.09 1.40
C ASN A 68 13.13 -0.45 1.70
N VAL A 69 12.10 -0.80 0.92
CA VAL A 69 10.70 -0.47 1.23
C VAL A 69 10.15 -1.53 2.18
N PRO A 70 9.38 -1.14 3.21
CA PRO A 70 8.88 -2.10 4.19
C PRO A 70 7.82 -3.03 3.61
N ARG A 71 7.74 -4.22 4.20
CA ARG A 71 6.78 -5.30 3.87
C ARG A 71 6.13 -5.84 5.14
N LEU A 72 5.22 -6.81 4.97
CA LEU A 72 4.53 -7.54 6.04
C LEU A 72 4.71 -9.06 5.91
N ASP A 73 5.60 -9.51 5.04
CA ASP A 73 5.77 -10.90 4.61
C ASP A 73 6.57 -11.77 5.59
N SER A 74 7.21 -11.20 6.61
CA SER A 74 8.00 -11.93 7.60
C SER A 74 7.55 -11.65 9.04
N ILE A 75 7.87 -12.56 9.95
CA ILE A 75 7.60 -12.38 11.39
C ILE A 75 8.34 -11.14 11.90
N GLU A 76 9.59 -10.96 11.49
CA GLU A 76 10.45 -9.85 11.90
C GLU A 76 9.88 -8.50 11.43
N ALA A 77 9.35 -8.44 10.20
CA ALA A 77 8.71 -7.24 9.66
C ALA A 77 7.45 -6.88 10.46
N LYS A 78 6.60 -7.87 10.77
CA LYS A 78 5.38 -7.69 11.57
C LYS A 78 5.70 -7.18 12.98
N GLU A 79 6.68 -7.78 13.65
CA GLU A 79 7.13 -7.35 14.98
C GLU A 79 7.75 -5.95 14.96
N ALA A 80 8.48 -5.59 13.90
CA ALA A 80 9.01 -4.24 13.74
C ALA A 80 7.89 -3.21 13.53
N TRP A 81 6.89 -3.52 12.70
CA TRP A 81 5.70 -2.68 12.52
C TRP A 81 4.89 -2.53 13.80
N LYS A 82 4.74 -3.60 14.59
CA LYS A 82 4.09 -3.53 15.90
C LYS A 82 4.77 -2.49 16.80
N LYS A 83 6.10 -2.46 16.84
CA LYS A 83 6.86 -1.44 17.60
C LYS A 83 6.65 -0.02 17.04
N VAL A 84 6.50 0.14 15.72
CA VAL A 84 6.14 1.43 15.11
C VAL A 84 4.77 1.88 15.61
N VAL A 85 3.76 1.00 15.53
CA VAL A 85 2.39 1.29 15.99
C VAL A 85 2.38 1.61 17.48
N GLU A 86 3.03 0.81 18.31
CA GLU A 86 3.16 1.06 19.76
C GLU A 86 3.81 2.42 20.04
N GLY A 87 4.88 2.77 19.33
CA GLY A 87 5.56 4.07 19.49
C GLY A 87 4.66 5.26 19.13
N ILE A 88 3.74 5.09 18.17
CA ILE A 88 2.75 6.12 17.81
C ILE A 88 1.64 6.17 18.86
N LYS A 89 1.06 5.03 19.24
CA LYS A 89 -0.05 4.91 20.20
C LYS A 89 0.33 5.40 21.58
N ASN A 90 1.55 5.10 22.06
CA ASN A 90 2.08 5.57 23.33
C ASN A 90 2.22 7.11 23.39
N ASN A 91 2.17 7.79 22.24
CA ASN A 91 2.11 9.24 22.13
C ASN A 91 0.71 9.76 21.72
N ASN A 92 -0.35 8.96 21.95
CA ASN A 92 -1.74 9.29 21.63
C ASN A 92 -1.96 9.63 20.12
N GLY A 93 -1.18 9.04 19.21
CA GLY A 93 -1.33 9.20 17.78
C GLY A 93 -2.25 8.13 17.20
N ALA A 94 -2.91 8.45 16.07
CA ALA A 94 -3.59 7.49 15.20
C ALA A 94 -2.69 7.14 14.00
N VAL A 95 -2.79 5.91 13.49
CA VAL A 95 -1.95 5.44 12.39
C VAL A 95 -2.69 4.54 11.41
N ILE A 96 -2.52 4.83 10.12
CA ILE A 96 -3.05 4.05 8.99
C ILE A 96 -1.87 3.52 8.18
N ALA A 97 -1.91 2.24 7.80
CA ALA A 97 -0.94 1.63 6.90
C ALA A 97 -1.29 1.94 5.43
N GLN A 98 -0.37 2.48 4.64
CA GLN A 98 -0.58 2.57 3.19
C GLN A 98 -0.12 1.27 2.53
N LEU A 99 -1.05 0.49 1.95
CA LEU A 99 -0.77 -0.72 1.19
C LEU A 99 -0.49 -0.38 -0.28
N TRP A 100 0.57 -0.95 -0.83
CA TRP A 100 1.13 -0.53 -2.10
C TRP A 100 1.59 -1.71 -2.96
N HIS A 101 1.26 -1.66 -4.25
CA HIS A 101 1.77 -2.57 -5.27
C HIS A 101 2.34 -1.76 -6.44
N CYS A 102 3.63 -1.91 -6.72
CA CYS A 102 4.36 -1.06 -7.68
C CYS A 102 3.96 -1.29 -9.16
N GLY A 103 3.24 -2.38 -9.45
CA GLY A 103 2.74 -2.62 -10.82
C GLY A 103 3.86 -2.65 -11.86
N GLY A 104 3.66 -1.94 -12.95
CA GLY A 104 4.60 -1.87 -14.08
C GLY A 104 5.92 -1.12 -13.82
N PHE A 105 6.12 -0.55 -12.62
CA PHE A 105 7.43 -0.01 -12.20
C PHE A 105 8.42 -1.12 -11.90
N ARG A 106 7.96 -2.30 -11.47
CA ARG A 106 8.79 -3.48 -11.31
C ARG A 106 9.30 -3.96 -12.67
N LYS A 107 10.55 -4.38 -12.72
CA LYS A 107 11.23 -4.93 -13.91
C LYS A 107 11.92 -6.24 -13.54
N LEU A 108 12.13 -7.11 -14.53
CA LEU A 108 13.01 -8.27 -14.37
C LEU A 108 14.38 -7.84 -13.83
N GLY A 109 14.96 -8.68 -12.96
CA GLY A 109 16.19 -8.40 -12.25
C GLY A 109 16.05 -7.65 -10.93
N MET A 110 14.87 -7.13 -10.60
CA MET A 110 14.62 -6.45 -9.32
C MET A 110 14.36 -7.43 -8.18
N GLN A 111 14.98 -7.16 -7.04
CA GLN A 111 14.74 -7.92 -5.80
C GLN A 111 13.33 -7.62 -5.24
N PRO A 112 12.74 -8.52 -4.45
CA PRO A 112 13.29 -9.80 -3.98
C PRO A 112 13.19 -10.94 -5.02
N ASN A 113 12.39 -10.85 -6.06
CA ASN A 113 12.08 -11.92 -7.01
C ASN A 113 12.56 -11.53 -8.42
N PRO A 114 13.86 -11.68 -8.76
CA PRO A 114 14.44 -11.12 -9.99
C PRO A 114 13.87 -11.72 -11.29
N GLU A 115 13.29 -12.91 -11.23
CA GLU A 115 12.65 -13.61 -12.35
C GLU A 115 11.20 -13.15 -12.59
N VAL A 116 10.58 -12.42 -11.64
CA VAL A 116 9.18 -11.99 -11.74
C VAL A 116 9.09 -10.60 -12.37
N PRO A 117 8.39 -10.43 -13.49
CA PRO A 117 8.17 -9.11 -14.11
C PRO A 117 7.16 -8.29 -13.30
N GLY A 118 7.03 -7.01 -13.61
CA GLY A 118 5.93 -6.20 -13.11
C GLY A 118 4.59 -6.67 -13.69
N HIS A 119 3.53 -6.60 -12.91
CA HIS A 119 2.16 -6.92 -13.30
C HIS A 119 1.40 -5.64 -13.66
N THR A 120 0.59 -5.68 -14.71
CA THR A 120 -0.28 -4.55 -15.12
C THR A 120 -1.56 -5.09 -15.75
N ALA A 121 -2.58 -4.25 -15.87
CA ALA A 121 -3.88 -4.64 -16.40
C ALA A 121 -3.79 -5.34 -17.77
N SER A 122 -2.92 -4.85 -18.68
CA SER A 122 -2.81 -5.34 -20.06
C SER A 122 -1.36 -5.56 -20.52
N GLY A 123 -0.42 -5.72 -19.59
CA GLY A 123 1.01 -5.81 -19.89
C GLY A 123 1.65 -4.46 -20.28
N LEU A 124 0.87 -3.38 -20.32
CA LEU A 124 1.31 -2.04 -20.72
C LEU A 124 1.79 -1.24 -19.52
N VAL A 125 3.05 -0.75 -19.55
CA VAL A 125 3.59 0.17 -18.55
C VAL A 125 3.38 1.65 -18.92
N LYS A 126 3.09 1.90 -20.19
CA LYS A 126 2.61 3.16 -20.76
C LYS A 126 2.01 2.86 -22.13
N PRO A 127 1.25 3.79 -22.76
CA PRO A 127 0.67 3.58 -24.08
C PRO A 127 1.70 3.06 -25.09
N GLY A 128 1.38 1.94 -25.74
CA GLY A 128 2.22 1.29 -26.75
C GLY A 128 3.46 0.55 -26.24
N LYS A 129 3.71 0.51 -24.92
CA LYS A 129 4.87 -0.21 -24.35
C LYS A 129 4.43 -1.41 -23.51
N LYS A 130 4.34 -2.60 -24.15
CA LYS A 130 4.00 -3.88 -23.52
C LYS A 130 5.29 -4.59 -23.10
N VAL A 131 5.66 -4.53 -21.82
CA VAL A 131 6.89 -5.13 -21.25
C VAL A 131 6.67 -5.71 -19.85
N ALA A 132 5.45 -5.63 -19.33
CA ALA A 132 5.03 -6.22 -18.06
C ALA A 132 4.20 -7.47 -18.34
N HIS A 133 3.95 -8.27 -17.30
CA HIS A 133 2.98 -9.36 -17.35
C HIS A 133 1.55 -8.77 -17.44
N GLU A 134 0.78 -9.23 -18.41
CA GLU A 134 -0.65 -8.97 -18.51
C GLU A 134 -1.39 -9.86 -17.51
N MET A 135 -2.05 -9.25 -16.54
CA MET A 135 -2.71 -10.00 -15.48
C MET A 135 -3.89 -10.82 -16.02
N THR A 136 -3.92 -12.09 -15.68
CA THR A 136 -5.09 -12.95 -15.83
C THR A 136 -6.12 -12.63 -14.74
N LEU A 137 -7.32 -13.21 -14.82
CA LEU A 137 -8.32 -13.09 -13.75
C LEU A 137 -7.84 -13.74 -12.45
N ASP A 138 -7.04 -14.81 -12.53
CA ASP A 138 -6.43 -15.45 -11.37
C ASP A 138 -5.38 -14.54 -10.72
N ASP A 139 -4.52 -13.88 -11.49
CA ASP A 139 -3.55 -12.91 -10.98
C ASP A 139 -4.25 -11.72 -10.27
N ILE A 140 -5.36 -11.25 -10.83
CA ILE A 140 -6.19 -10.20 -10.22
C ILE A 140 -6.71 -10.67 -8.86
N LYS A 141 -7.28 -11.87 -8.82
CA LYS A 141 -7.80 -12.46 -7.58
C LYS A 141 -6.70 -12.66 -6.54
N GLU A 142 -5.56 -13.23 -6.92
CA GLU A 142 -4.40 -13.41 -6.02
C GLU A 142 -3.91 -12.08 -5.44
N THR A 143 -3.86 -11.04 -6.26
CA THR A 143 -3.49 -9.69 -5.81
C THR A 143 -4.51 -9.14 -4.81
N ILE A 144 -5.80 -9.32 -5.06
CA ILE A 144 -6.88 -8.92 -4.14
C ILE A 144 -6.74 -9.66 -2.80
N ASP A 145 -6.54 -10.97 -2.85
CA ASP A 145 -6.35 -11.81 -1.66
C ASP A 145 -5.10 -11.38 -0.86
N ALA A 146 -4.02 -10.96 -1.53
CA ALA A 146 -2.82 -10.42 -0.88
C ALA A 146 -3.08 -9.12 -0.13
N TYR A 147 -3.81 -8.17 -0.74
CA TYR A 147 -4.23 -6.94 -0.05
C TYR A 147 -5.12 -7.23 1.17
N ALA A 148 -6.07 -8.16 1.04
CA ALA A 148 -6.96 -8.57 2.12
C ALA A 148 -6.17 -9.17 3.30
N SER A 149 -5.24 -10.08 2.99
CA SER A 149 -4.36 -10.70 3.99
C SER A 149 -3.53 -9.66 4.75
N ASP A 150 -2.92 -8.72 4.02
CA ASP A 150 -2.08 -7.70 4.65
C ASP A 150 -2.89 -6.67 5.44
N ALA A 151 -4.11 -6.33 4.99
CA ALA A 151 -5.02 -5.51 5.77
C ALA A 151 -5.40 -6.17 7.10
N LYS A 152 -5.65 -7.48 7.10
CA LYS A 152 -5.89 -8.25 8.32
C LYS A 152 -4.68 -8.27 9.24
N ILE A 153 -3.48 -8.44 8.70
CA ILE A 153 -2.23 -8.34 9.47
C ILE A 153 -2.09 -6.93 10.09
N CYS A 154 -2.42 -5.86 9.35
CA CYS A 154 -2.42 -4.51 9.88
C CYS A 154 -3.40 -4.35 11.06
N GLU A 155 -4.60 -4.93 10.99
CA GLU A 155 -5.55 -4.96 12.10
C GLU A 155 -4.96 -5.67 13.32
N GLU A 156 -4.38 -6.86 13.14
CA GLU A 156 -3.75 -7.67 14.21
C GLU A 156 -2.55 -6.96 14.87
N ILE A 157 -1.78 -6.18 14.11
CA ILE A 157 -0.68 -5.35 14.61
C ILE A 157 -1.19 -4.15 15.43
N GLY A 158 -2.41 -3.67 15.14
CA GLY A 158 -3.05 -2.57 15.86
C GLY A 158 -3.06 -1.23 15.11
N PHE A 159 -2.92 -1.22 13.79
CA PHE A 159 -3.23 -0.05 12.96
C PHE A 159 -4.70 0.34 13.12
N ASP A 160 -5.01 1.62 12.96
CA ASP A 160 -6.39 2.14 13.01
C ASP A 160 -7.14 1.95 11.69
N GLY A 161 -6.46 1.51 10.65
CA GLY A 161 -7.00 1.26 9.32
C GLY A 161 -5.91 1.08 8.28
N VAL A 162 -6.34 0.93 7.04
CA VAL A 162 -5.46 0.86 5.86
C VAL A 162 -5.85 1.92 4.84
N GLU A 163 -4.88 2.37 4.07
CA GLU A 163 -5.06 3.18 2.85
C GLU A 163 -4.54 2.39 1.67
N ILE A 164 -5.27 2.38 0.57
CA ILE A 164 -4.88 1.71 -0.67
C ILE A 164 -4.24 2.75 -1.59
N HIS A 165 -2.99 2.53 -1.99
CA HIS A 165 -2.29 3.44 -2.90
C HIS A 165 -2.79 3.28 -4.34
N GLY A 166 -3.68 4.18 -4.77
CA GLY A 166 -4.35 4.14 -6.08
C GLY A 166 -3.87 5.19 -7.10
N ALA A 167 -2.63 5.67 -7.00
CA ALA A 167 -2.14 6.79 -7.81
C ALA A 167 -0.75 6.52 -8.44
N HIS A 168 -0.21 7.52 -9.15
CA HIS A 168 1.17 7.65 -9.65
C HIS A 168 1.60 6.60 -10.69
N GLY A 169 0.66 6.01 -11.43
CA GLY A 169 0.94 5.00 -12.45
C GLY A 169 1.26 3.61 -11.89
N TYR A 170 1.07 3.38 -10.59
CA TYR A 170 1.21 2.07 -9.97
C TYR A 170 0.05 1.14 -10.35
N LEU A 171 -0.04 -0.05 -9.78
CA LEU A 171 -0.94 -1.08 -10.27
C LEU A 171 -2.39 -0.60 -10.40
N ILE A 172 -2.97 0.00 -9.38
CA ILE A 172 -4.37 0.41 -9.38
C ILE A 172 -4.64 1.53 -10.39
N ASP A 173 -3.77 2.56 -10.43
CA ASP A 173 -3.85 3.63 -11.42
C ASP A 173 -3.72 3.10 -12.86
N ASN A 174 -2.91 2.05 -13.06
CA ASN A 174 -2.77 1.37 -14.34
C ASN A 174 -4.08 0.72 -14.81
N PHE A 175 -4.92 0.23 -13.89
CA PHE A 175 -6.26 -0.26 -14.21
C PHE A 175 -7.22 0.87 -14.59
N PHE A 176 -7.17 2.02 -13.92
CA PHE A 176 -8.04 3.15 -14.21
C PHE A 176 -7.81 3.77 -15.59
N TRP A 177 -6.54 3.91 -15.97
CA TRP A 177 -6.19 4.66 -17.17
C TRP A 177 -6.38 3.85 -18.45
N SER A 178 -7.30 4.28 -19.32
CA SER A 178 -7.57 3.64 -20.62
C SER A 178 -6.35 3.58 -21.57
N GLY A 179 -5.32 4.38 -21.32
CA GLY A 179 -4.06 4.32 -22.09
C GLY A 179 -3.18 3.11 -21.73
N THR A 180 -3.39 2.49 -20.59
CA THR A 180 -2.66 1.29 -20.13
C THR A 180 -3.58 0.09 -19.90
N ASN A 181 -4.87 0.31 -19.69
CA ASN A 181 -5.87 -0.75 -19.59
C ASN A 181 -6.67 -0.85 -20.88
N ILE A 182 -6.30 -1.82 -21.72
CA ILE A 182 -6.98 -2.15 -22.99
C ILE A 182 -7.68 -3.52 -22.90
N ARG A 183 -8.04 -3.97 -21.69
CA ARG A 183 -8.78 -5.21 -21.45
C ARG A 183 -10.18 -5.12 -22.05
N GLU A 184 -10.73 -6.30 -22.43
CA GLU A 184 -12.08 -6.44 -22.98
C GLU A 184 -13.02 -7.25 -22.05
N ASP A 185 -12.53 -7.59 -20.84
CA ASP A 185 -13.29 -8.29 -19.80
C ASP A 185 -13.89 -7.31 -18.76
N GLU A 186 -14.42 -7.84 -17.66
CA GLU A 186 -15.05 -7.07 -16.57
C GLU A 186 -14.14 -6.05 -15.87
N TYR A 187 -12.82 -6.09 -16.11
CA TYR A 187 -11.84 -5.14 -15.60
C TYR A 187 -11.36 -4.12 -16.65
N GLY A 188 -11.99 -4.07 -17.83
CA GLY A 188 -11.59 -3.21 -18.95
C GLY A 188 -12.74 -2.52 -19.67
N GLY A 189 -12.42 -1.68 -20.67
CA GLY A 189 -13.43 -0.95 -21.46
C GLY A 189 -13.99 0.29 -20.75
N SER A 190 -15.20 0.23 -20.19
CA SER A 190 -15.85 1.38 -19.52
C SER A 190 -15.11 1.82 -18.25
N ILE A 191 -15.40 3.02 -17.77
CA ILE A 191 -14.77 3.49 -16.51
C ILE A 191 -15.25 2.66 -15.32
N GLU A 192 -16.48 2.19 -15.34
CA GLU A 192 -17.07 1.30 -14.33
C GLU A 192 -16.25 0.01 -14.24
N ASN A 193 -16.02 -0.65 -15.37
CA ASN A 193 -15.21 -1.88 -15.43
C ASN A 193 -13.76 -1.64 -15.02
N ARG A 194 -13.13 -0.55 -15.50
CA ARG A 194 -11.77 -0.22 -15.09
C ARG A 194 -11.66 0.13 -13.60
N SER A 195 -12.76 0.51 -12.96
CA SER A 195 -12.85 0.75 -11.52
C SER A 195 -13.14 -0.53 -10.72
N GLN A 196 -13.50 -1.65 -11.38
CA GLN A 196 -13.89 -2.88 -10.70
C GLN A 196 -12.79 -3.39 -9.77
N PHE A 197 -11.53 -3.39 -10.21
CA PHE A 197 -10.41 -3.85 -9.39
C PHE A 197 -10.30 -3.11 -8.04
N VAL A 198 -10.42 -1.78 -8.05
CA VAL A 198 -10.37 -1.02 -6.78
C VAL A 198 -11.66 -1.19 -5.98
N SER A 199 -12.80 -1.41 -6.64
CA SER A 199 -14.06 -1.72 -5.96
C SER A 199 -13.96 -3.03 -5.21
N ASP A 200 -13.44 -4.08 -5.84
CA ASP A 200 -13.20 -5.38 -5.21
C ASP A 200 -12.24 -5.24 -4.01
N LEU A 201 -11.14 -4.50 -4.18
CA LEU A 201 -10.23 -4.18 -3.07
C LEU A 201 -10.92 -3.45 -1.92
N SER A 202 -11.87 -2.54 -2.18
CA SER A 202 -12.56 -1.79 -1.14
C SER A 202 -13.56 -2.63 -0.34
N LEU A 203 -14.13 -3.68 -0.94
CA LEU A 203 -15.15 -4.54 -0.32
C LEU A 203 -14.55 -5.58 0.64
N ILE A 204 -13.26 -5.85 0.58
CA ILE A 204 -12.60 -6.85 1.41
C ILE A 204 -12.45 -6.41 2.87
N HIS A 205 -12.60 -5.13 3.14
CA HIS A 205 -12.27 -4.50 4.44
C HIS A 205 -13.50 -4.03 5.22
N ILE A 206 -14.69 -4.53 4.86
CA ILE A 206 -15.95 -4.20 5.54
C ILE A 206 -16.41 -5.35 6.42
#